data_55825a02f588fd76021094eb51a43ad8
#
_entry.id   55825a02f588fd76021094eb51a43ad8
#
_cell.length_a   1.000
_cell.length_b   1.000
_cell.length_c   1.000
_cell.angle_alpha   90.00
_cell.angle_beta   90.00
_cell.angle_gamma   90.00
#
_symmetry.space_group_name_H-M   'P 1'
#
loop_
_entity.id
_entity.type
_entity.pdbx_description
1 polymer ?
#
loop_
_entity_poly.entity_id
_entity_poly.type
_entity_poly.pdbx_seq_one_letter_code
_entity_poly.pdbx_strand_id
1 'polypeptide(L)'
;MDEHITVIGAGLAGSECALQLARRGVRVRLVEQRPVHPSPAHHTDLFAELVCSNSLKSTKQDSAAGLLKHELERMGSVLLELAREHAVPAGGALAVDRTAFSXXXXSRPTP
;
A
#
# COMPACT_ATOMS: atom_id res chain seq x y z
N MET A 1 -13.69 22.52 -15.00
CA MET A 1 -12.97 22.80 -13.75
C MET A 1 -12.24 21.56 -13.29
N ASP A 2 -10.99 21.70 -12.92
CA ASP A 2 -10.15 20.55 -12.60
C ASP A 2 -10.02 20.38 -11.10
N GLU A 3 -11.14 20.10 -10.46
CA GLU A 3 -11.09 19.80 -9.03
C GLU A 3 -10.46 18.44 -8.81
N HIS A 4 -9.62 18.37 -7.83
CA HIS A 4 -9.01 17.11 -7.46
C HIS A 4 -8.67 17.13 -5.98
N ILE A 5 -8.40 15.95 -5.44
CA ILE A 5 -7.95 15.80 -4.07
C ILE A 5 -6.46 15.48 -4.11
N THR A 6 -5.69 16.21 -3.34
CA THR A 6 -4.24 15.99 -3.27
C THR A 6 -3.94 15.09 -2.09
N VAL A 7 -3.20 14.00 -2.37
CA VAL A 7 -2.71 13.08 -1.35
C VAL A 7 -1.20 13.25 -1.28
N ILE A 8 -0.70 13.56 -0.11
CA ILE A 8 0.73 13.81 0.07
C ILE A 8 1.37 12.59 0.72
N GLY A 9 2.32 12.00 0.01
CA GLY A 9 3.02 10.82 0.45
C GLY A 9 2.50 9.56 -0.20
N ALA A 10 3.39 8.81 -0.85
CA ALA A 10 3.03 7.57 -1.51
C ALA A 10 3.53 6.36 -0.74
N GLY A 11 3.43 6.40 0.60
CA GLY A 11 3.66 5.24 1.42
C GLY A 11 2.43 4.34 1.45
N LEU A 12 2.32 3.50 2.46
CA LEU A 12 1.19 2.58 2.52
C LEU A 12 -0.13 3.32 2.64
N ALA A 13 -0.21 4.28 3.57
CA ALA A 13 -1.48 4.98 3.80
C ALA A 13 -1.87 5.85 2.62
N GLY A 14 -0.93 6.61 2.09
CA GLY A 14 -1.23 7.50 0.96
C GLY A 14 -1.60 6.73 -0.28
N SER A 15 -0.91 5.62 -0.54
CA SER A 15 -1.22 4.79 -1.69
C SER A 15 -2.63 4.19 -1.57
N GLU A 16 -2.99 3.69 -0.38
CA GLU A 16 -4.34 3.16 -0.19
C GLU A 16 -5.38 4.25 -0.39
N CYS A 17 -5.13 5.43 0.17
CA CYS A 17 -6.05 6.54 0.04
C CYS A 17 -6.25 6.93 -1.41
N ALA A 18 -5.16 7.08 -2.16
CA ALA A 18 -5.25 7.49 -3.55
C ALA A 18 -6.00 6.46 -4.39
N LEU A 19 -5.72 5.18 -4.16
CA LEU A 19 -6.38 4.14 -4.94
C LEU A 19 -7.87 4.06 -4.61
N GLN A 20 -8.24 4.23 -3.34
CA GLN A 20 -9.65 4.22 -2.98
C GLN A 20 -10.40 5.38 -3.60
N LEU A 21 -9.79 6.57 -3.58
CA LEU A 21 -10.42 7.73 -4.21
C LEU A 21 -10.58 7.53 -5.70
N ALA A 22 -9.52 7.01 -6.35
CA ALA A 22 -9.59 6.80 -7.79
C ALA A 22 -10.65 5.77 -8.17
N ARG A 23 -10.80 4.72 -7.37
CA ARG A 23 -11.84 3.73 -7.62
C ARG A 23 -13.23 4.34 -7.60
N ARG A 24 -13.41 5.39 -6.80
CA ARG A 24 -14.71 6.05 -6.67
C ARG A 24 -14.89 7.19 -7.64
N GLY A 25 -14.00 7.30 -8.62
CA GLY A 25 -14.13 8.30 -9.65
C GLY A 25 -13.63 9.68 -9.27
N VAL A 26 -12.92 9.79 -8.15
CA VAL A 26 -12.38 11.07 -7.71
C VAL A 26 -11.03 11.29 -8.36
N ARG A 27 -10.82 12.50 -8.89
CA ARG A 27 -9.52 12.82 -9.46
C ARG A 27 -8.52 13.04 -8.32
N VAL A 28 -7.37 12.40 -8.41
CA VAL A 28 -6.39 12.41 -7.34
C VAL A 28 -5.05 12.90 -7.88
N ARG A 29 -4.42 13.78 -7.10
CA ARG A 29 -3.06 14.20 -7.35
C ARG A 29 -2.20 13.62 -6.22
N LEU A 30 -1.31 12.70 -6.56
CA LEU A 30 -0.46 12.03 -5.56
C LEU A 30 0.92 12.67 -5.60
N VAL A 31 1.34 13.20 -4.46
CA VAL A 31 2.60 13.92 -4.35
C VAL A 31 3.55 13.12 -3.47
N GLU A 32 4.72 12.81 -3.98
CA GLU A 32 5.70 12.00 -3.27
C GLU A 32 7.06 12.71 -3.29
N GLN A 33 7.73 12.74 -2.13
CA GLN A 33 9.02 13.44 -2.07
C GLN A 33 10.16 12.68 -2.73
N ARG A 34 10.10 11.36 -2.78
CA ARG A 34 11.12 10.58 -3.49
C ARG A 34 10.87 10.66 -4.99
N PRO A 35 11.90 10.63 -5.81
CA PRO A 35 13.31 10.47 -5.48
C PRO A 35 14.02 11.75 -5.08
N VAL A 36 13.35 12.89 -5.08
CA VAL A 36 14.02 14.16 -4.83
C VAL A 36 14.48 14.26 -3.38
N HIS A 37 13.61 13.87 -2.44
CA HIS A 37 13.92 13.98 -1.01
C HIS A 37 13.66 12.64 -0.32
N PRO A 38 14.57 11.66 -0.46
CA PRO A 38 14.34 10.38 0.21
C PRO A 38 14.57 10.50 1.72
N SER A 39 13.82 9.72 2.48
CA SER A 39 14.07 9.65 3.93
C SER A 39 15.14 8.61 4.21
N PRO A 40 15.77 8.67 5.39
CA PRO A 40 16.78 7.65 5.73
C PRO A 40 16.21 6.24 5.79
N ALA A 41 14.93 6.07 6.05
CA ALA A 41 14.32 4.75 6.15
C ALA A 41 14.04 4.11 4.80
N HIS A 42 13.97 4.90 3.75
CA HIS A 42 13.62 4.38 2.43
C HIS A 42 14.85 3.96 1.65
N HIS A 43 14.71 2.92 0.84
CA HIS A 43 15.79 2.38 0.03
C HIS A 43 15.50 2.45 -1.46
N THR A 44 14.26 2.72 -1.85
CA THR A 44 13.87 2.78 -3.25
C THR A 44 12.95 3.97 -3.48
N ASP A 45 12.61 4.21 -4.73
CA ASP A 45 11.63 5.24 -5.08
C ASP A 45 10.23 4.66 -5.25
N LEU A 46 10.04 3.41 -4.92
CA LEU A 46 8.77 2.73 -5.15
C LEU A 46 7.70 3.19 -4.17
N PHE A 47 6.45 3.21 -4.63
CA PHE A 47 5.32 3.53 -3.78
C PHE A 47 5.07 2.40 -2.78
N ALA A 48 4.51 2.75 -1.64
CA ALA A 48 4.14 1.79 -0.60
C ALA A 48 5.32 0.91 -0.19
N GLU A 49 6.51 1.49 -0.13
CA GLU A 49 7.71 0.75 0.23
C GLU A 49 7.64 0.28 1.68
N LEU A 50 7.91 -1.01 1.89
CA LEU A 50 8.01 -1.57 3.24
C LEU A 50 9.44 -1.35 3.71
N VAL A 51 9.61 -0.49 4.71
CA VAL A 51 10.95 0.02 5.04
C VAL A 51 11.69 -0.83 6.06
N CYS A 52 10.99 -1.55 6.94
CA CYS A 52 11.65 -2.32 8.00
C CYS A 52 11.86 -3.77 7.60
N SER A 53 10.83 -4.40 7.02
CA SER A 53 10.90 -5.78 6.60
C SER A 53 9.86 -5.99 5.50
N ASN A 54 9.83 -7.21 4.96
CA ASN A 54 8.81 -7.51 3.96
C ASN A 54 7.55 -8.09 4.58
N SER A 55 7.40 -8.03 5.90
CA SER A 55 6.27 -8.64 6.59
C SER A 55 5.23 -7.59 6.95
N LEU A 56 3.97 -7.88 6.64
CA LEU A 56 2.84 -7.09 7.13
C LEU A 56 2.27 -7.70 8.41
N LYS A 57 3.07 -8.55 9.06
CA LYS A 57 2.75 -9.14 10.34
C LYS A 57 1.68 -10.23 10.20
N SER A 58 1.17 -10.66 11.34
CA SER A 58 0.33 -11.84 11.41
C SER A 58 -0.98 -11.70 10.65
N THR A 59 -1.45 -12.81 10.09
CA THR A 59 -2.79 -12.89 9.53
C THR A 59 -3.76 -13.63 10.44
N LYS A 60 -3.31 -14.09 11.62
CA LYS A 60 -4.19 -14.80 12.54
C LYS A 60 -5.18 -13.84 13.18
N GLN A 61 -6.46 -14.19 13.11
CA GLN A 61 -7.51 -13.28 13.59
C GLN A 61 -7.50 -13.12 15.11
N ASP A 62 -6.83 -14.00 15.85
CA ASP A 62 -6.73 -13.84 17.28
C ASP A 62 -5.55 -12.95 17.70
N SER A 63 -4.87 -12.33 16.73
CA SER A 63 -3.85 -11.33 17.00
C SER A 63 -4.37 -9.97 16.59
N ALA A 64 -3.79 -8.91 17.19
CA ALA A 64 -4.22 -7.56 16.85
C ALA A 64 -3.94 -7.23 15.38
N ALA A 65 -2.77 -7.63 14.89
CA ALA A 65 -2.42 -7.35 13.51
C ALA A 65 -3.32 -8.11 12.55
N GLY A 66 -3.64 -9.36 12.88
CA GLY A 66 -4.51 -10.15 12.01
C GLY A 66 -5.94 -9.64 12.02
N LEU A 67 -6.44 -9.21 13.17
CA LEU A 67 -7.79 -8.66 13.23
C LEU A 67 -7.87 -7.37 12.43
N LEU A 68 -6.87 -6.50 12.54
CA LEU A 68 -6.85 -5.28 11.76
C LEU A 68 -6.89 -5.58 10.27
N LYS A 69 -6.10 -6.56 9.82
CA LYS A 69 -6.10 -6.92 8.40
C LYS A 69 -7.45 -7.45 7.96
N HIS A 70 -8.09 -8.25 8.81
CA HIS A 70 -9.41 -8.77 8.49
C HIS A 70 -10.40 -7.62 8.29
N GLU A 71 -10.35 -6.64 9.19
CA GLU A 71 -11.25 -5.49 9.09
C GLU A 71 -10.97 -4.68 7.83
N LEU A 72 -9.69 -4.47 7.51
CA LEU A 72 -9.33 -3.72 6.31
C LEU A 72 -9.77 -4.47 5.04
N GLU A 73 -9.64 -5.79 5.05
CA GLU A 73 -10.09 -6.57 3.89
C GLU A 73 -11.59 -6.45 3.71
N ARG A 74 -12.34 -6.44 4.81
CA ARG A 74 -13.79 -6.28 4.70
C ARG A 74 -14.17 -4.90 4.20
N MET A 75 -13.29 -3.90 4.41
CA MET A 75 -13.52 -2.57 3.86
C MET A 75 -12.98 -2.41 2.45
N GLY A 76 -12.40 -3.45 1.88
CA GLY A 76 -11.96 -3.41 0.49
C GLY A 76 -10.57 -2.85 0.26
N SER A 77 -9.64 -3.08 1.20
CA SER A 77 -8.28 -2.55 1.04
C SER A 77 -7.64 -3.04 -0.25
N VAL A 78 -7.19 -2.10 -1.08
CA VAL A 78 -6.47 -2.43 -2.30
C VAL A 78 -5.08 -2.96 -1.97
N LEU A 79 -4.42 -2.38 -0.98
CA LEU A 79 -3.06 -2.82 -0.65
C LEU A 79 -3.05 -4.24 -0.12
N LEU A 80 -4.05 -4.64 0.68
CA LEU A 80 -4.10 -6.01 1.14
C LEU A 80 -4.37 -6.98 -0.01
N GLU A 81 -5.20 -6.58 -0.95
CA GLU A 81 -5.41 -7.40 -2.14
C GLU A 81 -4.09 -7.62 -2.88
N LEU A 82 -3.32 -6.54 -3.07
CA LEU A 82 -2.03 -6.63 -3.74
C LEU A 82 -1.03 -7.45 -2.92
N ALA A 83 -1.06 -7.29 -1.59
CA ALA A 83 -0.14 -8.03 -0.75
C ALA A 83 -0.39 -9.54 -0.87
N ARG A 84 -1.65 -9.94 -0.91
CA ARG A 84 -1.95 -11.35 -1.07
C ARG A 84 -1.53 -11.87 -2.44
N GLU A 85 -1.65 -11.05 -3.48
CA GLU A 85 -1.20 -11.44 -4.81
C GLU A 85 0.30 -11.64 -4.88
N HIS A 86 1.06 -10.97 -4.02
CA HIS A 86 2.52 -11.03 -4.04
C HIS A 86 3.10 -11.65 -2.78
N ALA A 87 2.30 -12.44 -2.09
CA ALA A 87 2.75 -13.06 -0.85
C ALA A 87 3.83 -14.09 -1.09
N VAL A 88 4.74 -14.20 -0.12
CA VAL A 88 5.75 -15.24 -0.11
C VAL A 88 5.61 -16.03 1.17
N PRO A 89 6.07 -17.30 1.21
CA PRO A 89 5.88 -18.12 2.40
C PRO A 89 6.56 -17.53 3.63
N ALA A 90 5.81 -17.44 4.73
CA ALA A 90 6.36 -16.89 5.97
C ALA A 90 5.55 -17.36 7.19
N GLY A 91 5.08 -18.59 7.16
CA GLY A 91 4.30 -19.10 8.28
C GLY A 91 2.99 -18.35 8.45
N GLY A 92 2.72 -17.89 9.67
CA GLY A 92 1.47 -17.20 9.95
C GLY A 92 1.47 -15.71 9.65
N ALA A 93 2.55 -15.18 9.07
CA ALA A 93 2.64 -13.76 8.77
C ALA A 93 2.40 -13.51 7.28
N LEU A 94 1.92 -12.32 6.96
CA LEU A 94 1.75 -11.91 5.57
C LEU A 94 3.02 -11.23 5.11
N ALA A 95 3.93 -11.99 4.51
CA ALA A 95 5.15 -11.44 3.93
C ALA A 95 4.98 -11.33 2.43
N VAL A 96 5.63 -10.35 1.84
CA VAL A 96 5.43 -10.06 0.42
C VAL A 96 6.77 -9.91 -0.29
N ASP A 97 6.73 -10.11 -1.59
CA ASP A 97 7.82 -9.68 -2.47
C ASP A 97 7.73 -8.17 -2.56
N ARG A 98 8.64 -7.48 -1.88
CA ARG A 98 8.50 -6.03 -1.71
C ARG A 98 8.51 -5.28 -3.04
N THR A 99 9.37 -5.66 -3.94
CA THR A 99 9.45 -4.95 -5.22
C THR A 99 8.21 -5.22 -6.06
N ALA A 100 7.75 -6.45 -6.12
CA ALA A 100 6.55 -6.77 -6.89
C ALA A 100 5.32 -6.09 -6.29
N PHE A 101 5.23 -6.08 -4.97
CA PHE A 101 4.11 -5.42 -4.29
C PHE A 101 4.06 -3.94 -4.65
N SER A 102 5.16 -3.26 -4.51
CA SER A 102 5.20 -1.81 -4.78
C SER A 102 5.01 -1.47 -6.25
N UNK A 103 5.49 -2.24 -6.93
CA UNK A 103 5.33 -1.99 -8.34
C UNK A 103 3.92 -2.13 -8.80
N UNK A 104 3.34 -2.83 -8.17
CA UNK A 104 2.00 -3.02 -8.47
C UNK A 104 1.16 -1.91 -7.99
N UNK A 105 1.59 -1.40 -7.04
CA UNK A 105 0.93 -0.29 -6.46
C UNK A 105 1.05 0.93 -7.30
N UNK A 106 1.94 0.99 -7.83
CA UNK A 106 2.20 2.07 -8.70
C UNK A 106 1.62 1.90 -10.05
N SER A 107 1.46 0.83 -10.39
CA SER A 107 0.91 0.58 -11.71
C SER A 107 -0.57 0.19 -11.72
N ARG A 108 -1.20 0.08 -10.60
CA ARG A 108 -2.62 -0.26 -10.54
C ARG A 108 -3.43 0.81 -11.26
N PRO A 109 -4.19 0.45 -12.29
CA PRO A 109 -4.91 1.47 -13.06
C PRO A 109 -6.05 2.09 -12.26
N THR A 110 -6.30 3.35 -12.55
CA THR A 110 -7.46 4.03 -11.97
C THR A 110 -8.66 3.85 -12.88
N PRO A 111 -9.83 3.79 -12.32
CA PRO A 111 -11.04 3.68 -13.14
C PRO A 111 -11.29 4.90 -14.00
#